data_6f134346cb9e51d930acb038efa908b1
#
_entry.id   6f134346cb9e51d930acb038efa908b1
#
_cell.length_a   1.000
_cell.length_b   1.000
_cell.length_c   1.000
_cell.angle_alpha   90.00
_cell.angle_beta   90.00
_cell.angle_gamma   90.00
#
_symmetry.space_group_name_H-M   'P 1'
#
loop_
_entity.id
_entity.type
_entity.pdbx_description
1 polymer ?
#
loop_
_entity_poly.entity_id
_entity_poly.type
_entity_poly.pdbx_seq_one_letter_code
_entity_poly.pdbx_strand_id
1 'polypeptide(L)'
;NSSNDAPTEHIWTTWTNILNNVFGFLVYLALLSGLNPLLLVVVILTTAIGFFINRKLNSWGYEHREEYSAYWQKMSYLRRAETSRNFAKDIRIFGLRDWLEAVWDKTTALYRGFIEKREKVYLWTNVVDLVLTLCRNGIAYAYLLWLTLSQGLPASEFLLYFGAVSGFTQWVTGILSEFSTLHRESLDISTVREFLDWPEPFNFGKGDPLPQDDGQGYEITLEDVSYRYPGAEKDIFSHLNLTIHKGEKLAVVGLNGAGKTTLVKLACGFLDPDKGRVLLNGVDIRRFNRREYYSLFSAVFQDFSVLDATLAENVAQQVEGIDEQKVWRCLHEAGLTEKVKSLPQGLRTHIGRQVFEDGVELSGGETQRLMLARALYKDGPVLLLDEPTAALDPIAENDIYQKYNEMTAGR
;
A
#
# COMPACT_ATOMS: atom_id res chain seq x y z
N ASN A 1 2.83 5.00 -0.94
CA ASN A 1 3.25 5.24 0.44
C ASN A 1 2.80 6.63 0.83
N SER A 2 1.53 6.76 1.21
CA SER A 2 1.09 7.84 2.04
C SER A 2 1.95 7.81 3.31
N SER A 3 2.51 8.94 3.67
CA SER A 3 3.25 9.16 4.91
C SER A 3 2.51 8.47 6.07
N ASN A 4 3.27 7.97 7.01
CA ASN A 4 2.80 7.26 8.21
C ASN A 4 1.85 8.06 9.11
N ASP A 5 1.56 9.31 8.78
CA ASP A 5 0.60 10.12 9.50
C ASP A 5 -0.79 9.79 8.98
N ALA A 6 -1.52 9.01 9.75
CA ALA A 6 -2.88 8.62 9.39
C ALA A 6 -3.73 9.91 9.19
N PRO A 7 -4.20 10.22 7.98
CA PRO A 7 -4.99 11.44 7.71
C PRO A 7 -6.22 11.54 8.62
N THR A 8 -6.71 10.40 9.09
CA THR A 8 -7.85 10.29 10.00
C THR A 8 -7.56 10.79 11.42
N GLU A 9 -6.31 10.73 11.87
CA GLU A 9 -5.91 11.18 13.21
C GLU A 9 -5.79 12.70 13.28
N HIS A 10 -5.35 13.32 12.20
CA HIS A 10 -5.22 14.77 12.08
C HIS A 10 -6.56 15.50 11.88
N ILE A 11 -7.54 14.90 11.22
CA ILE A 11 -8.86 15.52 10.97
C ILE A 11 -9.51 15.98 12.25
N TRP A 12 -9.47 15.20 13.32
CA TRP A 12 -10.06 15.59 14.60
C TRP A 12 -9.40 16.84 15.18
N THR A 13 -8.08 16.90 15.10
CA THR A 13 -7.29 18.05 15.54
C THR A 13 -7.61 19.29 14.69
N THR A 14 -7.67 19.15 13.38
CA THR A 14 -8.03 20.22 12.43
C THR A 14 -9.43 20.77 12.72
N TRP A 15 -10.44 19.90 12.95
CA TRP A 15 -11.78 20.33 13.34
C TRP A 15 -11.81 21.07 14.67
N THR A 16 -11.09 20.59 15.67
CA THR A 16 -10.99 21.24 16.99
C THR A 16 -10.36 22.62 16.87
N ASN A 17 -9.31 22.75 16.06
CA ASN A 17 -8.66 24.02 15.77
C ASN A 17 -9.61 24.99 15.03
N ILE A 18 -10.37 24.49 14.04
CA ILE A 18 -11.40 25.32 13.36
C ILE A 18 -12.41 25.87 14.35
N LEU A 19 -12.95 25.02 15.22
CA LEU A 19 -13.92 25.44 16.24
C LEU A 19 -13.34 26.49 17.18
N ASN A 20 -12.13 26.29 17.68
CA ASN A 20 -11.42 27.25 18.52
C ASN A 20 -11.20 28.60 17.81
N ASN A 21 -10.72 28.54 16.56
CA ASN A 21 -10.50 29.74 15.75
C ASN A 21 -11.80 30.48 15.44
N VAL A 22 -12.90 29.77 15.13
CA VAL A 22 -14.22 30.36 14.91
C VAL A 22 -14.75 31.01 16.20
N PHE A 23 -14.61 30.35 17.34
CA PHE A 23 -15.01 30.92 18.62
C PHE A 23 -14.22 32.18 18.95
N GLY A 24 -12.88 32.13 18.82
CA GLY A 24 -12.03 33.30 18.98
C GLY A 24 -12.40 34.44 18.03
N PHE A 25 -12.62 34.13 16.76
CA PHE A 25 -13.11 35.10 15.77
C PHE A 25 -14.41 35.81 16.18
N LEU A 26 -15.41 35.05 16.67
CA LEU A 26 -16.68 35.61 17.09
C LEU A 26 -16.50 36.53 18.31
N VAL A 27 -15.69 36.19 19.29
CA VAL A 27 -15.39 37.03 20.46
C VAL A 27 -14.73 38.34 20.01
N TYR A 28 -13.70 38.27 19.16
CA TYR A 28 -13.02 39.49 18.69
C TYR A 28 -13.85 40.29 17.72
N LEU A 29 -14.73 39.65 16.93
CA LEU A 29 -15.74 40.36 16.09
C LEU A 29 -16.70 41.18 16.97
N ALA A 30 -17.20 40.62 18.06
CA ALA A 30 -18.04 41.30 19.01
C ALA A 30 -17.34 42.52 19.67
N LEU A 31 -16.07 42.33 20.07
CA LEU A 31 -15.25 43.43 20.59
C LEU A 31 -15.04 44.56 19.59
N LEU A 32 -14.70 44.22 18.34
CA LEU A 32 -14.44 45.20 17.29
C LEU A 32 -15.71 45.84 16.73
N SER A 33 -16.88 45.22 16.87
CA SER A 33 -18.17 45.80 16.43
C SER A 33 -18.56 47.05 17.19
N GLY A 34 -18.03 47.26 18.40
CA GLY A 34 -18.18 48.50 19.16
C GLY A 34 -17.37 49.69 18.60
N LEU A 35 -16.43 49.42 17.69
CA LEU A 35 -15.65 50.42 16.96
C LEU A 35 -16.34 50.82 15.63
N ASN A 36 -15.66 51.69 14.89
CA ASN A 36 -16.12 52.06 13.58
C ASN A 36 -16.14 50.87 12.58
N PRO A 37 -17.28 50.59 11.93
CA PRO A 37 -17.39 49.46 11.00
C PRO A 37 -16.42 49.51 9.83
N LEU A 38 -15.87 50.67 9.49
CA LEU A 38 -14.86 50.85 8.44
C LEU A 38 -13.60 50.06 8.74
N LEU A 39 -13.14 50.06 10.00
CA LEU A 39 -11.92 49.34 10.42
C LEU A 39 -12.11 47.83 10.27
N LEU A 40 -13.28 47.33 10.62
CA LEU A 40 -13.64 45.92 10.48
C LEU A 40 -13.63 45.50 9.01
N VAL A 41 -14.17 46.32 8.11
CA VAL A 41 -14.16 46.06 6.65
C VAL A 41 -12.73 46.03 6.13
N VAL A 42 -11.85 46.94 6.51
CA VAL A 42 -10.45 46.97 6.09
C VAL A 42 -9.70 45.70 6.55
N VAL A 43 -9.91 45.27 7.79
CA VAL A 43 -9.24 44.05 8.33
C VAL A 43 -9.74 42.81 7.60
N ILE A 44 -11.04 42.67 7.36
CA ILE A 44 -11.61 41.54 6.63
C ILE A 44 -11.11 41.50 5.19
N LEU A 45 -11.19 42.65 4.48
CA LEU A 45 -10.79 42.74 3.08
C LEU A 45 -9.31 42.39 2.87
N THR A 46 -8.42 42.97 3.68
CA THR A 46 -6.99 42.69 3.58
C THR A 46 -6.63 41.25 3.92
N THR A 47 -7.34 40.63 4.87
CA THR A 47 -7.17 39.22 5.21
C THR A 47 -7.67 38.32 4.09
N ALA A 48 -8.80 38.62 3.47
CA ALA A 48 -9.34 37.90 2.33
C ALA A 48 -8.39 37.96 1.11
N ILE A 49 -7.81 39.12 0.82
CA ILE A 49 -6.80 39.30 -0.24
C ILE A 49 -5.59 38.40 0.04
N GLY A 50 -5.08 38.44 1.28
CA GLY A 50 -3.95 37.58 1.69
C GLY A 50 -4.23 36.10 1.50
N PHE A 51 -5.43 35.67 1.88
CA PHE A 51 -5.85 34.29 1.69
C PHE A 51 -5.85 33.85 0.21
N PHE A 52 -6.45 34.62 -0.68
CA PHE A 52 -6.49 34.26 -2.10
C PHE A 52 -5.11 34.21 -2.73
N ILE A 53 -4.21 35.12 -2.36
CA ILE A 53 -2.82 35.10 -2.82
C ILE A 53 -2.08 33.86 -2.30
N ASN A 54 -2.17 33.60 -1.01
CA ASN A 54 -1.51 32.46 -0.37
C ASN A 54 -2.07 31.12 -0.88
N ARG A 55 -3.38 31.01 -1.13
CA ARG A 55 -3.97 29.82 -1.73
C ARG A 55 -3.38 29.51 -3.09
N LYS A 56 -3.22 30.50 -3.96
CA LYS A 56 -2.63 30.31 -5.29
C LYS A 56 -1.15 29.92 -5.23
N LEU A 57 -0.38 30.47 -4.30
CA LEU A 57 1.03 30.14 -4.12
C LEU A 57 1.20 28.73 -3.47
N ASN A 58 0.35 28.36 -2.54
CA ASN A 58 0.39 27.06 -1.87
C ASN A 58 -0.10 25.90 -2.76
N SER A 59 -0.85 26.17 -3.85
CA SER A 59 -1.25 25.12 -4.82
C SER A 59 -0.05 24.53 -5.58
N TRP A 60 1.08 25.23 -5.62
CA TRP A 60 2.29 24.76 -6.31
C TRP A 60 2.75 23.39 -5.83
N GLY A 61 2.75 23.14 -4.53
CA GLY A 61 3.16 21.86 -3.95
C GLY A 61 2.25 20.69 -4.38
N TYR A 62 0.96 20.99 -4.52
CA TYR A 62 -0.02 20.00 -4.99
C TYR A 62 0.16 19.71 -6.50
N GLU A 63 0.34 20.73 -7.30
CA GLU A 63 0.52 20.60 -8.76
C GLU A 63 1.79 19.79 -9.12
N HIS A 64 2.83 19.84 -8.26
CA HIS A 64 4.10 19.11 -8.48
C HIS A 64 4.24 17.85 -7.60
N ARG A 65 3.13 17.33 -7.07
CA ARG A 65 3.11 16.15 -6.19
C ARG A 65 3.68 14.89 -6.85
N GLU A 66 3.41 14.70 -8.14
CA GLU A 66 3.89 13.53 -8.88
C GLU A 66 5.41 13.55 -9.05
N GLU A 67 5.98 14.73 -9.33
CA GLU A 67 7.44 14.90 -9.44
C GLU A 67 8.12 14.61 -8.10
N TYR A 68 7.59 15.14 -7.00
CA TYR A 68 8.05 14.85 -5.66
C TYR A 68 8.00 13.34 -5.33
N SER A 69 6.88 12.69 -5.64
CA SER A 69 6.68 11.26 -5.40
C SER A 69 7.69 10.40 -6.16
N ALA A 70 8.00 10.76 -7.42
CA ALA A 70 8.98 10.05 -8.24
C ALA A 70 10.39 10.08 -7.62
N TYR A 71 10.84 11.24 -7.13
CA TYR A 71 12.13 11.34 -6.44
C TYR A 71 12.15 10.52 -5.16
N TRP A 72 11.08 10.61 -4.37
CA TRP A 72 10.96 9.89 -3.10
C TRP A 72 10.96 8.36 -3.28
N GLN A 73 10.23 7.86 -4.27
CA GLN A 73 10.21 6.44 -4.62
C GLN A 73 11.60 5.94 -5.00
N LYS A 74 12.32 6.70 -5.82
CA LYS A 74 13.68 6.34 -6.24
C LYS A 74 14.67 6.32 -5.08
N MET A 75 14.64 7.33 -4.22
CA MET A 75 15.48 7.40 -3.02
C MET A 75 15.15 6.27 -2.04
N SER A 76 13.87 5.98 -1.82
CA SER A 76 13.43 4.87 -0.96
C SER A 76 13.85 3.51 -1.49
N TYR A 77 13.83 3.32 -2.82
CA TYR A 77 14.33 2.11 -3.45
C TYR A 77 15.84 1.93 -3.23
N LEU A 78 16.63 2.98 -3.49
CA LEU A 78 18.08 2.94 -3.30
C LEU A 78 18.44 2.64 -1.84
N ARG A 79 17.77 3.28 -0.89
CA ARG A 79 17.97 3.05 0.54
C ARG A 79 17.63 1.61 0.94
N ARG A 80 16.52 1.05 0.42
CA ARG A 80 16.16 -0.35 0.67
C ARG A 80 17.19 -1.32 0.06
N ALA A 81 17.68 -1.04 -1.14
CA ALA A 81 18.71 -1.85 -1.78
C ALA A 81 20.01 -1.84 -0.94
N GLU A 82 20.45 -0.69 -0.47
CA GLU A 82 21.64 -0.53 0.35
C GLU A 82 21.56 -1.27 1.70
N THR A 83 20.39 -1.26 2.34
CA THR A 83 20.18 -1.88 3.66
C THR A 83 19.75 -3.33 3.60
N SER A 84 19.36 -3.85 2.43
CA SER A 84 18.90 -5.22 2.27
C SER A 84 20.03 -6.24 2.30
N ARG A 85 19.87 -7.27 3.15
CA ARG A 85 20.81 -8.43 3.19
C ARG A 85 20.92 -9.13 1.84
N ASN A 86 19.85 -9.18 1.07
CA ASN A 86 19.84 -9.86 -0.23
C ASN A 86 20.81 -9.22 -1.22
N PHE A 87 20.97 -7.90 -1.18
CA PHE A 87 21.91 -7.18 -2.04
C PHE A 87 23.35 -7.12 -1.50
N ALA A 88 23.57 -7.44 -0.23
CA ALA A 88 24.87 -7.27 0.40
C ALA A 88 26.01 -8.05 -0.28
N LYS A 89 25.73 -9.26 -0.77
CA LYS A 89 26.69 -10.09 -1.52
C LYS A 89 27.02 -9.47 -2.88
N ASP A 90 26.02 -8.98 -3.59
CA ASP A 90 26.18 -8.42 -4.94
C ASP A 90 26.90 -7.08 -4.87
N ILE A 91 26.57 -6.24 -3.87
CA ILE A 91 27.29 -4.99 -3.61
C ILE A 91 28.78 -5.24 -3.40
N ARG A 92 29.13 -6.29 -2.65
CA ARG A 92 30.55 -6.60 -2.35
C ARG A 92 31.28 -7.22 -3.54
N ILE A 93 30.67 -8.23 -4.21
CA ILE A 93 31.33 -8.96 -5.31
C ILE A 93 31.47 -8.08 -6.55
N PHE A 94 30.42 -7.33 -6.89
CA PHE A 94 30.39 -6.50 -8.11
C PHE A 94 30.87 -5.07 -7.86
N GLY A 95 31.26 -4.71 -6.61
CA GLY A 95 31.72 -3.36 -6.29
C GLY A 95 30.65 -2.28 -6.53
N LEU A 96 29.38 -2.59 -6.29
CA LEU A 96 28.25 -1.70 -6.63
C LEU A 96 28.15 -0.47 -5.73
N ARG A 97 29.02 -0.32 -4.73
CA ARG A 97 28.98 0.80 -3.79
C ARG A 97 29.09 2.14 -4.51
N ASP A 98 30.11 2.33 -5.31
CA ASP A 98 30.38 3.60 -6.00
C ASP A 98 29.26 3.95 -6.98
N TRP A 99 28.69 2.93 -7.61
CA TRP A 99 27.53 3.10 -8.48
C TRP A 99 26.28 3.55 -7.72
N LEU A 100 25.97 2.90 -6.58
CA LEU A 100 24.84 3.27 -5.72
C LEU A 100 25.00 4.70 -5.19
N GLU A 101 26.21 5.06 -4.71
CA GLU A 101 26.53 6.41 -4.25
C GLU A 101 26.34 7.43 -5.38
N ALA A 102 26.86 7.17 -6.58
CA ALA A 102 26.69 8.07 -7.73
C ALA A 102 25.22 8.26 -8.12
N VAL A 103 24.40 7.20 -8.10
CA VAL A 103 22.96 7.27 -8.39
C VAL A 103 22.22 8.03 -7.27
N TRP A 104 22.62 7.82 -6.01
CA TRP A 104 22.10 8.54 -4.86
C TRP A 104 22.39 10.04 -4.98
N ASP A 105 23.63 10.42 -5.21
CA ASP A 105 24.05 11.81 -5.33
C ASP A 105 23.34 12.53 -6.47
N LYS A 106 23.24 11.88 -7.64
CA LYS A 106 22.49 12.41 -8.77
C LYS A 106 21.01 12.61 -8.45
N THR A 107 20.39 11.65 -7.78
CA THR A 107 18.96 11.73 -7.41
C THR A 107 18.74 12.80 -6.36
N THR A 108 19.62 12.88 -5.37
CA THR A 108 19.59 13.90 -4.30
C THR A 108 19.81 15.31 -4.86
N ALA A 109 20.72 15.48 -5.85
CA ALA A 109 20.92 16.76 -6.50
C ALA A 109 19.66 17.25 -7.23
N LEU A 110 18.97 16.35 -7.96
CA LEU A 110 17.70 16.68 -8.62
C LEU A 110 16.60 17.02 -7.59
N TYR A 111 16.48 16.21 -6.54
CA TYR A 111 15.55 16.46 -5.45
C TYR A 111 15.83 17.79 -4.74
N ARG A 112 17.09 18.11 -4.48
CA ARG A 112 17.49 19.41 -3.91
C ARG A 112 17.05 20.57 -4.79
N GLY A 113 17.28 20.49 -6.11
CA GLY A 113 16.80 21.50 -7.05
C GLY A 113 15.28 21.68 -7.03
N PHE A 114 14.53 20.59 -6.87
CA PHE A 114 13.08 20.65 -6.67
C PHE A 114 12.71 21.36 -5.36
N ILE A 115 13.35 20.98 -4.25
CA ILE A 115 13.12 21.61 -2.94
C ILE A 115 13.45 23.09 -2.97
N GLU A 116 14.56 23.50 -3.59
CA GLU A 116 14.93 24.91 -3.72
C GLU A 116 13.86 25.72 -4.45
N LYS A 117 13.27 25.19 -5.51
CA LYS A 117 12.15 25.83 -6.22
C LYS A 117 10.93 25.98 -5.31
N ARG A 118 10.57 24.92 -4.60
CA ARG A 118 9.47 24.90 -3.65
C ARG A 118 9.67 25.95 -2.54
N GLU A 119 10.84 25.96 -1.91
CA GLU A 119 11.13 26.87 -0.81
C GLU A 119 11.14 28.34 -1.28
N LYS A 120 11.59 28.63 -2.50
CA LYS A 120 11.47 29.97 -3.08
C LYS A 120 10.00 30.42 -3.21
N VAL A 121 9.11 29.53 -3.63
CA VAL A 121 7.67 29.84 -3.69
C VAL A 121 7.13 30.13 -2.28
N TYR A 122 7.45 29.29 -1.30
CA TYR A 122 7.00 29.50 0.08
C TYR A 122 7.61 30.76 0.73
N LEU A 123 8.85 31.07 0.41
CA LEU A 123 9.49 32.30 0.87
C LEU A 123 8.73 33.53 0.36
N TRP A 124 8.37 33.54 -0.93
CA TRP A 124 7.55 34.62 -1.48
C TRP A 124 6.16 34.69 -0.85
N THR A 125 5.54 33.56 -0.54
CA THR A 125 4.28 33.49 0.22
C THR A 125 4.40 34.21 1.56
N ASN A 126 5.47 33.90 2.32
CA ASN A 126 5.74 34.51 3.62
C ASN A 126 6.04 36.02 3.53
N VAL A 127 6.77 36.45 2.49
CA VAL A 127 7.05 37.88 2.25
C VAL A 127 5.76 38.66 1.93
N VAL A 128 4.88 38.10 1.08
CA VAL A 128 3.59 38.72 0.77
C VAL A 128 2.73 38.81 2.03
N ASP A 129 2.66 37.76 2.83
CA ASP A 129 1.88 37.76 4.08
C ASP A 129 2.42 38.78 5.10
N LEU A 130 3.75 38.89 5.21
CA LEU A 130 4.37 39.91 6.06
C LEU A 130 3.99 41.33 5.62
N VAL A 131 4.08 41.63 4.34
CA VAL A 131 3.73 42.96 3.78
C VAL A 131 2.25 43.26 4.01
N LEU A 132 1.35 42.30 3.73
CA LEU A 132 -0.09 42.49 3.96
C LEU A 132 -0.40 42.68 5.44
N THR A 133 0.28 41.95 6.33
CA THR A 133 0.13 42.08 7.79
C THR A 133 0.61 43.45 8.27
N LEU A 134 1.75 43.93 7.79
CA LEU A 134 2.24 45.26 8.12
C LEU A 134 1.28 46.36 7.62
N CYS A 135 0.82 46.29 6.40
CA CYS A 135 -0.18 47.24 5.86
C CYS A 135 -1.47 47.24 6.68
N ARG A 136 -2.03 46.07 6.94
CA ARG A 136 -3.24 45.91 7.74
C ARG A 136 -3.11 46.49 9.12
N ASN A 137 -2.11 46.06 9.87
CA ASN A 137 -1.88 46.52 11.24
C ASN A 137 -1.52 48.02 11.27
N GLY A 138 -0.73 48.47 10.32
CA GLY A 138 -0.35 49.90 10.18
C GLY A 138 -1.56 50.78 9.98
N ILE A 139 -2.47 50.42 9.07
CA ILE A 139 -3.75 51.17 8.83
C ILE A 139 -4.62 51.16 10.08
N ALA A 140 -4.76 49.98 10.71
CA ALA A 140 -5.59 49.86 11.91
C ALA A 140 -5.03 50.66 13.09
N TYR A 141 -3.72 50.62 13.34
CA TYR A 141 -3.10 51.35 14.43
C TYR A 141 -3.05 52.85 14.17
N ALA A 142 -2.79 53.29 12.93
CA ALA A 142 -2.87 54.70 12.56
C ALA A 142 -4.30 55.25 12.79
N TYR A 143 -5.31 54.48 12.46
CA TYR A 143 -6.70 54.86 12.72
C TYR A 143 -7.01 54.91 14.24
N LEU A 144 -6.56 53.95 15.05
CA LEU A 144 -6.75 53.97 16.48
C LEU A 144 -6.02 55.16 17.15
N LEU A 145 -4.81 55.52 16.69
CA LEU A 145 -4.08 56.69 17.16
C LEU A 145 -4.82 58.00 16.80
N TRP A 146 -5.34 58.09 15.57
CA TRP A 146 -6.15 59.23 15.19
C TRP A 146 -7.41 59.37 16.04
N LEU A 147 -8.07 58.26 16.34
CA LEU A 147 -9.27 58.23 17.20
C LEU A 147 -8.96 58.69 18.63
N THR A 148 -7.85 58.26 19.17
CA THR A 148 -7.34 58.66 20.49
C THR A 148 -7.05 60.15 20.55
N LEU A 149 -6.37 60.69 19.54
CA LEU A 149 -5.96 62.07 19.52
C LEU A 149 -7.12 63.05 19.17
N SER A 150 -8.04 62.63 18.31
CA SER A 150 -9.13 63.51 17.83
C SER A 150 -10.43 63.39 18.61
N GLN A 151 -10.71 62.21 19.15
CA GLN A 151 -12.00 61.94 19.89
C GLN A 151 -11.81 61.62 21.34
N GLY A 152 -10.56 61.61 21.88
CA GLY A 152 -10.25 61.43 23.27
C GLY A 152 -10.51 60.02 23.77
N LEU A 153 -10.27 58.98 22.93
CA LEU A 153 -10.41 57.56 23.31
C LEU A 153 -9.58 57.26 24.58
N PRO A 154 -10.12 56.68 25.64
CA PRO A 154 -9.41 56.31 26.83
C PRO A 154 -8.25 55.33 26.54
N ALA A 155 -7.13 55.43 27.23
CA ALA A 155 -5.99 54.56 27.04
C ALA A 155 -6.33 53.06 27.26
N SER A 156 -7.26 52.78 28.18
CA SER A 156 -7.78 51.42 28.40
C SER A 156 -8.46 50.82 27.19
N GLU A 157 -9.30 51.61 26.50
CA GLU A 157 -9.99 51.19 25.29
C GLU A 157 -9.04 51.11 24.10
N PHE A 158 -8.06 52.03 24.02
CA PHE A 158 -7.01 51.93 23.01
C PHE A 158 -6.23 50.61 23.10
N LEU A 159 -5.80 50.21 24.30
CA LEU A 159 -5.10 48.94 24.49
C LEU A 159 -5.97 47.73 24.20
N LEU A 160 -7.25 47.78 24.55
CA LEU A 160 -8.21 46.71 24.25
C LEU A 160 -8.33 46.51 22.71
N TYR A 161 -8.54 47.60 21.97
CA TYR A 161 -8.72 47.56 20.52
C TYR A 161 -7.42 47.26 19.79
N PHE A 162 -6.30 47.73 20.28
CA PHE A 162 -4.97 47.38 19.76
C PHE A 162 -4.73 45.87 19.81
N GLY A 163 -5.00 45.25 20.95
CA GLY A 163 -4.94 43.80 21.13
C GLY A 163 -5.97 43.07 20.27
N ALA A 164 -7.19 43.62 20.15
CA ALA A 164 -8.26 43.02 19.37
C ALA A 164 -7.94 42.98 17.87
N VAL A 165 -7.35 44.02 17.29
CA VAL A 165 -6.96 44.05 15.87
C VAL A 165 -5.93 42.94 15.55
N SER A 166 -4.92 42.81 16.42
CA SER A 166 -3.91 41.78 16.25
C SER A 166 -4.49 40.37 16.39
N GLY A 167 -5.28 40.12 17.44
CA GLY A 167 -5.94 38.83 17.69
C GLY A 167 -6.93 38.45 16.60
N PHE A 168 -7.78 39.39 16.15
CA PHE A 168 -8.74 39.14 15.08
C PHE A 168 -8.07 38.58 13.82
N THR A 169 -6.95 39.17 13.44
CA THR A 169 -6.17 38.72 12.31
C THR A 169 -5.69 37.27 12.49
N GLN A 170 -5.18 36.94 13.67
CA GLN A 170 -4.69 35.58 13.99
C GLN A 170 -5.81 34.55 13.85
N TRP A 171 -7.00 34.86 14.38
CA TRP A 171 -8.14 33.94 14.30
C TRP A 171 -8.62 33.74 12.84
N VAL A 172 -8.72 34.81 12.04
CA VAL A 172 -9.11 34.68 10.63
C VAL A 172 -8.09 33.88 9.83
N THR A 173 -6.80 34.18 10.01
CA THR A 173 -5.73 33.43 9.34
C THR A 173 -5.71 31.98 9.79
N GLY A 174 -5.95 31.70 11.08
CA GLY A 174 -6.11 30.37 11.62
C GLY A 174 -7.24 29.59 10.95
N ILE A 175 -8.44 30.18 10.88
CA ILE A 175 -9.60 29.55 10.18
C ILE A 175 -9.22 29.17 8.74
N LEU A 176 -8.65 30.11 7.99
CA LEU A 176 -8.33 29.93 6.59
C LEU A 176 -7.23 28.86 6.37
N SER A 177 -6.24 28.82 7.28
CA SER A 177 -5.17 27.79 7.28
C SER A 177 -5.73 26.40 7.54
N GLU A 178 -6.59 26.28 8.55
CA GLU A 178 -7.19 25.00 8.90
C GLU A 178 -8.14 24.50 7.80
N PHE A 179 -8.90 25.38 7.14
CA PHE A 179 -9.69 24.99 5.97
C PHE A 179 -8.81 24.48 4.81
N SER A 180 -7.64 25.09 4.59
CA SER A 180 -6.70 24.61 3.57
C SER A 180 -6.14 23.23 3.95
N THR A 181 -5.86 23.00 5.23
CA THR A 181 -5.42 21.70 5.76
C THR A 181 -6.52 20.66 5.60
N LEU A 182 -7.76 20.97 5.98
CA LEU A 182 -8.92 20.09 5.82
C LEU A 182 -9.16 19.71 4.36
N HIS A 183 -8.99 20.65 3.44
CA HIS A 183 -9.10 20.37 2.01
C HIS A 183 -8.03 19.38 1.54
N ARG A 184 -6.78 19.54 1.98
CA ARG A 184 -5.69 18.61 1.68
C ARG A 184 -5.97 17.22 2.25
N GLU A 185 -6.37 17.11 3.52
CA GLU A 185 -6.76 15.86 4.16
C GLU A 185 -7.93 15.17 3.44
N SER A 186 -8.89 15.94 2.97
CA SER A 186 -10.01 15.44 2.16
C SER A 186 -9.55 14.83 0.83
N LEU A 187 -8.53 15.42 0.18
CA LEU A 187 -7.95 14.86 -1.05
C LEU A 187 -7.18 13.56 -0.78
N ASP A 188 -6.45 13.50 0.33
CA ASP A 188 -5.73 12.28 0.73
C ASP A 188 -6.71 11.14 1.03
N ILE A 189 -7.80 11.43 1.73
CA ILE A 189 -8.89 10.46 1.96
C ILE A 189 -9.57 10.05 0.66
N SER A 190 -9.80 11.01 -0.26
CA SER A 190 -10.39 10.70 -1.56
C SER A 190 -9.52 9.73 -2.36
N THR A 191 -8.20 9.86 -2.29
CA THR A 191 -7.25 8.92 -2.93
C THR A 191 -7.36 7.50 -2.33
N VAL A 192 -7.48 7.41 -0.98
CA VAL A 192 -7.69 6.12 -0.31
C VAL A 192 -9.04 5.52 -0.69
N ARG A 193 -10.09 6.36 -0.72
CA ARG A 193 -11.44 5.93 -1.13
C ARG A 193 -11.46 5.46 -2.59
N GLU A 194 -10.83 6.20 -3.50
CA GLU A 194 -10.69 5.80 -4.91
C GLU A 194 -10.02 4.42 -5.04
N PHE A 195 -9.00 4.15 -4.22
CA PHE A 195 -8.38 2.82 -4.16
C PHE A 195 -9.33 1.75 -3.61
N LEU A 196 -10.07 2.05 -2.55
CA LEU A 196 -11.04 1.10 -1.96
C LEU A 196 -12.26 0.86 -2.86
N ASP A 197 -12.67 1.89 -3.62
CA ASP A 197 -13.77 1.81 -4.58
C ASP A 197 -13.33 1.28 -5.94
N TRP A 198 -12.02 0.95 -6.09
CA TRP A 198 -11.51 0.34 -7.33
C TRP A 198 -12.31 -0.92 -7.64
N PRO A 199 -12.85 -1.03 -8.85
CA PRO A 199 -13.68 -2.17 -9.18
C PRO A 199 -12.86 -3.46 -9.06
N GLU A 200 -13.32 -4.36 -8.17
CA GLU A 200 -12.75 -5.68 -8.03
C GLU A 200 -13.10 -6.51 -9.28
N PRO A 201 -12.13 -6.96 -10.07
CA PRO A 201 -12.41 -7.73 -11.28
C PRO A 201 -12.98 -9.11 -10.98
N PHE A 202 -12.76 -9.62 -9.76
CA PHE A 202 -13.19 -10.94 -9.36
C PHE A 202 -14.42 -10.90 -8.44
N ASN A 203 -15.28 -11.90 -8.55
CA ASN A 203 -16.44 -12.02 -7.67
C ASN A 203 -16.04 -12.64 -6.31
N PHE A 204 -15.85 -11.79 -5.29
CA PHE A 204 -15.66 -12.21 -3.90
C PHE A 204 -16.94 -12.12 -3.06
N GLY A 205 -18.04 -11.69 -3.67
CA GLY A 205 -19.37 -11.60 -3.05
C GLY A 205 -20.17 -12.89 -3.16
N LYS A 206 -21.48 -12.76 -3.34
CA LYS A 206 -22.37 -13.89 -3.60
C LYS A 206 -22.12 -14.43 -5.00
N GLY A 207 -21.78 -15.73 -5.08
CA GLY A 207 -21.65 -16.48 -6.32
C GLY A 207 -22.57 -17.68 -6.35
N ASP A 208 -22.58 -18.39 -7.47
CA ASP A 208 -23.21 -19.72 -7.54
C ASP A 208 -22.48 -20.67 -6.58
N PRO A 209 -23.15 -21.65 -5.97
CA PRO A 209 -22.47 -22.67 -5.17
C PRO A 209 -21.53 -23.48 -6.04
N LEU A 210 -20.40 -23.88 -5.49
CA LEU A 210 -19.48 -24.79 -6.18
C LEU A 210 -20.18 -26.11 -6.50
N PRO A 211 -19.87 -26.75 -7.64
CA PRO A 211 -20.32 -28.10 -7.92
C PRO A 211 -19.88 -29.02 -6.79
N GLN A 212 -20.80 -29.93 -6.37
CA GLN A 212 -20.44 -30.93 -5.38
C GLN A 212 -19.44 -31.92 -5.96
N ASP A 213 -18.43 -32.26 -5.16
CA ASP A 213 -17.53 -33.35 -5.49
C ASP A 213 -18.26 -34.68 -5.45
N ASP A 214 -18.27 -35.38 -6.56
CA ASP A 214 -18.85 -36.73 -6.67
C ASP A 214 -17.86 -37.83 -6.26
N GLY A 215 -16.73 -37.45 -5.65
CA GLY A 215 -15.64 -38.34 -5.26
C GLY A 215 -14.70 -38.73 -6.41
N GLN A 216 -14.91 -38.14 -7.59
CA GLN A 216 -14.00 -38.29 -8.75
C GLN A 216 -13.15 -37.06 -9.02
N GLY A 217 -13.36 -35.98 -8.25
CA GLY A 217 -12.68 -34.69 -8.42
C GLY A 217 -13.39 -33.75 -9.39
N TYR A 218 -12.65 -32.78 -9.89
CA TYR A 218 -13.17 -31.70 -10.73
C TYR A 218 -12.57 -31.72 -12.12
N GLU A 219 -13.39 -31.41 -13.14
CA GLU A 219 -12.95 -31.15 -14.50
C GLU A 219 -12.72 -29.64 -14.69
N ILE A 220 -11.58 -29.26 -15.22
CA ILE A 220 -11.26 -27.88 -15.56
C ILE A 220 -11.06 -27.76 -17.06
N THR A 221 -11.86 -26.93 -17.73
CA THR A 221 -11.80 -26.73 -19.18
C THR A 221 -11.49 -25.27 -19.52
N LEU A 222 -10.46 -25.05 -20.31
CA LEU A 222 -10.20 -23.79 -20.97
C LEU A 222 -10.82 -23.85 -22.36
N GLU A 223 -11.76 -22.98 -22.69
CA GLU A 223 -12.51 -22.97 -23.93
C GLU A 223 -12.24 -21.67 -24.69
N ASP A 224 -11.59 -21.79 -25.85
CA ASP A 224 -11.22 -20.69 -26.75
C ASP A 224 -10.47 -19.54 -26.05
N VAL A 225 -9.61 -19.86 -25.07
CA VAL A 225 -8.95 -18.90 -24.20
C VAL A 225 -7.86 -18.14 -24.97
N SER A 226 -7.98 -16.81 -24.96
CA SER A 226 -6.92 -15.90 -25.35
C SER A 226 -6.57 -14.98 -24.18
N TYR A 227 -5.27 -14.79 -23.94
CA TYR A 227 -4.80 -13.97 -22.81
C TYR A 227 -3.51 -13.22 -23.16
N ARG A 228 -3.44 -11.96 -22.74
CA ARG A 228 -2.29 -11.08 -22.86
C ARG A 228 -2.08 -10.31 -21.57
N TYR A 229 -0.84 -10.21 -21.10
CA TYR A 229 -0.53 -9.35 -19.96
C TYR A 229 -0.72 -7.87 -20.29
N PRO A 230 -1.18 -7.04 -19.34
CA PRO A 230 -1.29 -5.60 -19.53
C PRO A 230 0.03 -4.99 -20.00
N GLY A 231 -0.03 -4.20 -21.08
CA GLY A 231 1.16 -3.57 -21.68
C GLY A 231 2.02 -4.47 -22.57
N ALA A 232 1.69 -5.76 -22.72
CA ALA A 232 2.38 -6.64 -23.67
C ALA A 232 1.84 -6.45 -25.09
N GLU A 233 2.72 -6.61 -26.09
CA GLU A 233 2.34 -6.51 -27.52
C GLU A 233 1.74 -7.82 -28.07
N LYS A 234 2.09 -8.96 -27.47
CA LYS A 234 1.70 -10.29 -27.97
C LYS A 234 0.87 -11.05 -26.94
N ASP A 235 -0.05 -11.83 -27.45
CA ASP A 235 -0.81 -12.78 -26.67
C ASP A 235 0.11 -13.92 -26.18
N ILE A 236 -0.07 -14.35 -24.95
CA ILE A 236 0.56 -15.56 -24.40
C ILE A 236 -0.18 -16.79 -24.93
N PHE A 237 -1.51 -16.71 -24.95
CA PHE A 237 -2.38 -17.72 -25.55
C PHE A 237 -3.32 -17.08 -26.56
N SER A 238 -3.55 -17.77 -27.65
CA SER A 238 -4.52 -17.44 -28.67
C SER A 238 -5.34 -18.68 -28.98
N HIS A 239 -6.64 -18.61 -28.70
CA HIS A 239 -7.60 -19.70 -28.98
C HIS A 239 -7.22 -21.04 -28.31
N LEU A 240 -6.69 -21.02 -27.08
CA LEU A 240 -6.30 -22.22 -26.36
C LEU A 240 -7.55 -23.01 -25.94
N ASN A 241 -7.57 -24.29 -26.32
CA ASN A 241 -8.55 -25.26 -25.84
C ASN A 241 -7.81 -26.38 -25.11
N LEU A 242 -8.15 -26.60 -23.85
CA LEU A 242 -7.56 -27.63 -23.00
C LEU A 242 -8.57 -28.09 -21.97
N THR A 243 -8.73 -29.40 -21.84
CA THR A 243 -9.54 -30.01 -20.79
C THR A 243 -8.64 -30.85 -19.89
N ILE A 244 -8.73 -30.63 -18.59
CA ILE A 244 -8.13 -31.46 -17.55
C ILE A 244 -9.28 -32.25 -16.92
N HIS A 245 -9.29 -33.55 -17.19
CA HIS A 245 -10.37 -34.43 -16.75
C HIS A 245 -10.28 -34.74 -15.25
N LYS A 246 -11.37 -35.19 -14.68
CA LYS A 246 -11.43 -35.62 -13.28
C LYS A 246 -10.38 -36.69 -12.99
N GLY A 247 -9.59 -36.52 -11.94
CA GLY A 247 -8.53 -37.44 -11.55
C GLY A 247 -7.35 -37.52 -12.52
N GLU A 248 -7.29 -36.66 -13.53
CA GLU A 248 -6.19 -36.64 -14.49
C GLU A 248 -4.93 -36.00 -13.90
N LYS A 249 -3.78 -36.59 -14.21
CA LYS A 249 -2.45 -36.02 -13.94
C LYS A 249 -1.86 -35.45 -15.21
N LEU A 250 -1.90 -34.13 -15.34
CA LEU A 250 -1.38 -33.43 -16.51
C LEU A 250 0.02 -32.86 -16.25
N ALA A 251 0.98 -33.25 -17.06
CA ALA A 251 2.30 -32.61 -17.07
C ALA A 251 2.41 -31.61 -18.20
N VAL A 252 2.67 -30.34 -17.89
CA VAL A 252 2.86 -29.26 -18.87
C VAL A 252 4.34 -28.99 -19.07
N VAL A 253 4.83 -29.28 -20.25
CA VAL A 253 6.25 -29.12 -20.63
C VAL A 253 6.40 -28.06 -21.71
N GLY A 254 7.43 -27.25 -21.61
CA GLY A 254 7.73 -26.20 -22.61
C GLY A 254 8.91 -25.34 -22.19
N LEU A 255 9.41 -24.56 -23.15
CA LEU A 255 10.51 -23.62 -22.91
C LEU A 255 10.14 -22.56 -21.86
N ASN A 256 11.16 -21.92 -21.28
CA ASN A 256 10.93 -20.78 -20.39
C ASN A 256 10.24 -19.66 -21.17
N GLY A 257 9.20 -19.07 -20.57
CA GLY A 257 8.37 -18.06 -21.25
C GLY A 257 7.25 -18.62 -22.15
N ALA A 258 7.09 -19.95 -22.28
CA ALA A 258 6.03 -20.56 -23.09
C ALA A 258 4.62 -20.43 -22.49
N GLY A 259 4.48 -19.82 -21.31
CA GLY A 259 3.18 -19.57 -20.67
C GLY A 259 2.75 -20.62 -19.63
N LYS A 260 3.63 -21.55 -19.19
CA LYS A 260 3.28 -22.59 -18.20
C LYS A 260 2.64 -22.01 -16.94
N THR A 261 3.32 -21.06 -16.29
CA THR A 261 2.81 -20.35 -15.10
C THR A 261 1.53 -19.56 -15.39
N THR A 262 1.38 -19.00 -16.60
CA THR A 262 0.16 -18.30 -17.02
C THR A 262 -1.01 -19.26 -17.16
N LEU A 263 -0.78 -20.46 -17.69
CA LEU A 263 -1.80 -21.51 -17.77
C LEU A 263 -2.30 -21.88 -16.37
N VAL A 264 -1.38 -22.11 -15.44
CA VAL A 264 -1.72 -22.40 -14.03
C VAL A 264 -2.52 -21.25 -13.42
N LYS A 265 -2.12 -20.00 -13.61
CA LYS A 265 -2.83 -18.82 -13.10
C LYS A 265 -4.23 -18.67 -13.69
N LEU A 266 -4.44 -18.98 -14.96
CA LEU A 266 -5.76 -19.00 -15.59
C LEU A 266 -6.63 -20.14 -15.04
N ALA A 267 -6.07 -21.35 -14.94
CA ALA A 267 -6.80 -22.51 -14.44
C ALA A 267 -7.26 -22.33 -12.99
N CYS A 268 -6.42 -21.75 -12.11
CA CYS A 268 -6.81 -21.48 -10.73
C CYS A 268 -7.53 -20.14 -10.54
N GLY A 269 -7.77 -19.38 -11.60
CA GLY A 269 -8.56 -18.15 -11.55
C GLY A 269 -7.85 -16.94 -10.92
N PHE A 270 -6.52 -16.89 -10.91
CA PHE A 270 -5.77 -15.68 -10.56
C PHE A 270 -5.76 -14.67 -11.72
N LEU A 271 -6.05 -15.15 -12.93
CA LEU A 271 -6.23 -14.36 -14.12
C LEU A 271 -7.53 -14.78 -14.79
N ASP A 272 -8.25 -13.83 -15.33
CA ASP A 272 -9.37 -14.11 -16.23
C ASP A 272 -8.90 -13.94 -17.68
N PRO A 273 -9.35 -14.77 -18.62
CA PRO A 273 -8.98 -14.63 -20.01
C PRO A 273 -9.60 -13.38 -20.65
N ASP A 274 -8.87 -12.75 -21.59
CA ASP A 274 -9.41 -11.62 -22.39
C ASP A 274 -10.55 -12.08 -23.31
N LYS A 275 -10.43 -13.31 -23.83
CA LYS A 275 -11.48 -13.98 -24.64
C LYS A 275 -11.58 -15.43 -24.23
N GLY A 276 -12.76 -16.00 -24.43
CA GLY A 276 -13.05 -17.36 -24.02
C GLY A 276 -13.42 -17.46 -22.55
N ARG A 277 -13.33 -18.64 -21.99
CA ARG A 277 -13.74 -18.91 -20.62
C ARG A 277 -13.01 -20.11 -20.02
N VAL A 278 -12.90 -20.07 -18.70
CA VAL A 278 -12.44 -21.21 -17.88
C VAL A 278 -13.65 -21.80 -17.18
N LEU A 279 -13.84 -23.11 -17.30
CA LEU A 279 -14.98 -23.80 -16.77
C LEU A 279 -14.57 -24.78 -15.68
N LEU A 280 -15.35 -24.89 -14.61
CA LEU A 280 -15.30 -25.94 -13.61
C LEU A 280 -16.55 -26.81 -13.78
N ASN A 281 -16.37 -28.08 -14.11
CA ASN A 281 -17.47 -28.99 -14.41
C ASN A 281 -18.52 -28.37 -15.37
N GLY A 282 -18.04 -27.67 -16.42
CA GLY A 282 -18.87 -27.01 -17.44
C GLY A 282 -19.45 -25.64 -17.04
N VAL A 283 -19.21 -25.15 -15.83
CA VAL A 283 -19.70 -23.83 -15.35
C VAL A 283 -18.55 -22.82 -15.33
N ASP A 284 -18.78 -21.64 -15.90
CA ASP A 284 -17.78 -20.56 -15.93
C ASP A 284 -17.37 -20.13 -14.53
N ILE A 285 -16.06 -20.14 -14.26
CA ILE A 285 -15.51 -19.84 -12.93
C ILE A 285 -15.81 -18.42 -12.44
N ARG A 286 -16.14 -17.48 -13.35
CA ARG A 286 -16.56 -16.11 -13.00
C ARG A 286 -17.92 -16.06 -12.28
N ARG A 287 -18.70 -17.13 -12.34
CA ARG A 287 -20.00 -17.24 -11.65
C ARG A 287 -19.86 -17.62 -10.18
N PHE A 288 -18.74 -18.24 -9.79
CA PHE A 288 -18.50 -18.64 -8.42
C PHE A 288 -17.94 -17.50 -7.57
N ASN A 289 -18.09 -17.58 -6.24
CA ASN A 289 -17.27 -16.82 -5.33
C ASN A 289 -15.81 -17.23 -5.50
N ARG A 290 -14.95 -16.29 -5.85
CA ARG A 290 -13.55 -16.58 -6.16
C ARG A 290 -12.78 -17.17 -4.98
N ARG A 291 -13.11 -16.78 -3.75
CA ARG A 291 -12.50 -17.35 -2.54
C ARG A 291 -12.88 -18.82 -2.35
N GLU A 292 -14.14 -19.17 -2.62
CA GLU A 292 -14.58 -20.56 -2.60
C GLU A 292 -13.89 -21.38 -3.70
N TYR A 293 -13.77 -20.81 -4.91
CA TYR A 293 -13.04 -21.44 -6.00
C TYR A 293 -11.58 -21.69 -5.62
N TYR A 294 -10.88 -20.73 -5.00
CA TYR A 294 -9.52 -20.92 -4.52
C TYR A 294 -9.38 -22.00 -3.44
N SER A 295 -10.43 -22.31 -2.70
CA SER A 295 -10.39 -23.38 -1.71
C SER A 295 -10.19 -24.77 -2.31
N LEU A 296 -10.53 -24.94 -3.59
CA LEU A 296 -10.34 -26.21 -4.33
C LEU A 296 -8.87 -26.54 -4.59
N PHE A 297 -7.99 -25.57 -4.56
CA PHE A 297 -6.59 -25.74 -4.99
C PHE A 297 -5.64 -25.82 -3.81
N SER A 298 -4.78 -26.82 -3.82
CA SER A 298 -3.53 -26.87 -3.07
C SER A 298 -2.39 -26.58 -4.06
N ALA A 299 -1.58 -25.56 -3.81
CA ALA A 299 -0.62 -25.11 -4.80
C ALA A 299 0.79 -24.94 -4.21
N VAL A 300 1.80 -25.32 -4.99
CA VAL A 300 3.20 -24.94 -4.79
C VAL A 300 3.63 -24.16 -6.03
N PHE A 301 3.82 -22.85 -5.87
CA PHE A 301 4.28 -21.97 -6.94
C PHE A 301 5.80 -21.82 -6.92
N GLN A 302 6.37 -21.39 -8.04
CA GLN A 302 7.79 -21.08 -8.17
C GLN A 302 8.21 -19.94 -7.24
N ASP A 303 7.39 -18.87 -7.21
CA ASP A 303 7.55 -17.76 -6.28
C ASP A 303 6.68 -18.00 -5.05
N PHE A 304 7.30 -18.20 -3.91
CA PHE A 304 6.60 -18.45 -2.65
C PHE A 304 7.02 -17.44 -1.58
N SER A 305 6.10 -17.18 -0.66
CA SER A 305 6.35 -16.31 0.49
C SER A 305 6.33 -17.12 1.77
N VAL A 306 7.40 -16.98 2.55
CA VAL A 306 7.48 -17.44 3.94
C VAL A 306 7.26 -16.22 4.82
N LEU A 307 6.36 -16.33 5.78
CA LEU A 307 6.09 -15.27 6.73
C LEU A 307 7.06 -15.37 7.90
N ASP A 308 7.50 -14.24 8.44
CA ASP A 308 8.19 -14.17 9.72
C ASP A 308 7.20 -14.53 10.84
N ALA A 309 7.01 -15.82 11.03
CA ALA A 309 6.06 -16.44 11.95
C ALA A 309 6.58 -17.82 12.37
N THR A 310 5.91 -18.51 13.27
CA THR A 310 6.31 -19.86 13.65
C THR A 310 6.18 -20.85 12.47
N LEU A 311 6.89 -21.94 12.55
CA LEU A 311 6.84 -22.99 11.55
C LEU A 311 5.41 -23.58 11.44
N ALA A 312 4.74 -23.77 12.57
CA ALA A 312 3.34 -24.24 12.60
C ALA A 312 2.40 -23.28 11.87
N GLU A 313 2.49 -21.98 12.15
CA GLU A 313 1.67 -20.94 11.49
C GLU A 313 1.96 -20.89 9.99
N ASN A 314 3.22 -21.05 9.58
CA ASN A 314 3.59 -21.12 8.16
C ASN A 314 2.97 -22.31 7.43
N VAL A 315 2.83 -23.47 8.08
CA VAL A 315 2.19 -24.66 7.50
C VAL A 315 0.68 -24.53 7.50
N ALA A 316 0.09 -24.19 8.67
CA ALA A 316 -1.35 -24.13 8.85
C ALA A 316 -1.99 -22.88 8.24
N GLN A 317 -1.23 -21.81 8.04
CA GLN A 317 -1.73 -20.48 7.62
C GLN A 317 -2.85 -19.96 8.53
N GLN A 318 -2.75 -20.27 9.82
CA GLN A 318 -3.67 -19.89 10.89
C GLN A 318 -2.86 -19.45 12.11
N VAL A 319 -3.42 -18.54 12.92
CA VAL A 319 -2.81 -18.10 14.18
C VAL A 319 -3.38 -18.90 15.36
N GLU A 320 -4.65 -19.29 15.29
CA GLU A 320 -5.36 -20.02 16.34
C GLU A 320 -5.96 -21.31 15.79
N GLY A 321 -6.16 -22.30 16.66
CA GLY A 321 -6.80 -23.56 16.28
C GLY A 321 -5.94 -24.48 15.41
N ILE A 322 -4.62 -24.33 15.44
CA ILE A 322 -3.69 -25.15 14.65
C ILE A 322 -3.74 -26.62 15.13
N ASP A 323 -4.04 -27.51 14.22
CA ASP A 323 -3.90 -28.95 14.46
C ASP A 323 -2.41 -29.36 14.35
N GLU A 324 -1.70 -29.33 15.48
CA GLU A 324 -0.26 -29.67 15.53
C GLU A 324 -0.01 -31.12 15.05
N GLN A 325 -0.93 -32.06 15.24
CA GLN A 325 -0.76 -33.44 14.76
C GLN A 325 -0.82 -33.49 13.22
N LYS A 326 -1.74 -32.74 12.62
CA LYS A 326 -1.82 -32.59 11.16
C LYS A 326 -0.56 -31.90 10.63
N VAL A 327 -0.09 -30.83 11.30
CA VAL A 327 1.18 -30.16 10.93
C VAL A 327 2.34 -31.15 10.93
N TRP A 328 2.52 -31.92 12.00
CA TRP A 328 3.58 -32.92 12.07
C TRP A 328 3.51 -33.95 10.96
N ARG A 329 2.31 -34.47 10.66
CA ARG A 329 2.10 -35.41 9.57
C ARG A 329 2.49 -34.79 8.21
N CYS A 330 2.04 -33.57 7.92
CA CYS A 330 2.38 -32.88 6.67
C CYS A 330 3.89 -32.59 6.55
N LEU A 331 4.54 -32.21 7.65
CA LEU A 331 6.00 -32.03 7.68
C LEU A 331 6.76 -33.33 7.49
N HIS A 332 6.25 -34.44 8.02
CA HIS A 332 6.80 -35.78 7.80
C HIS A 332 6.70 -36.17 6.31
N GLU A 333 5.53 -36.05 5.72
CA GLU A 333 5.28 -36.32 4.31
C GLU A 333 6.12 -35.43 3.40
N ALA A 334 6.33 -34.15 3.76
CA ALA A 334 7.23 -33.24 3.06
C ALA A 334 8.73 -33.50 3.30
N GLY A 335 9.09 -34.38 4.21
CA GLY A 335 10.49 -34.71 4.51
C GLY A 335 11.24 -33.68 5.34
N LEU A 336 10.55 -32.95 6.22
CA LEU A 336 11.14 -31.94 7.10
C LEU A 336 11.27 -32.38 8.56
N THR A 337 10.87 -33.61 8.91
CA THR A 337 10.80 -34.09 10.30
C THR A 337 12.13 -33.89 11.06
N GLU A 338 13.25 -34.33 10.49
CA GLU A 338 14.55 -34.25 11.17
C GLU A 338 15.01 -32.80 11.33
N LYS A 339 14.73 -31.96 10.34
CA LYS A 339 15.01 -30.53 10.45
C LYS A 339 14.23 -29.91 11.59
N VAL A 340 12.92 -30.15 11.66
CA VAL A 340 12.06 -29.59 12.71
C VAL A 340 12.47 -30.06 14.10
N LYS A 341 12.86 -31.33 14.27
CA LYS A 341 13.39 -31.85 15.54
C LYS A 341 14.70 -31.18 15.95
N SER A 342 15.52 -30.75 15.00
CA SER A 342 16.78 -30.04 15.28
C SER A 342 16.60 -28.57 15.64
N LEU A 343 15.40 -28.01 15.45
CA LEU A 343 15.11 -26.61 15.75
C LEU A 343 14.91 -26.39 17.26
N PRO A 344 15.34 -25.25 17.82
CA PRO A 344 15.33 -25.00 19.27
C PRO A 344 13.95 -25.17 19.93
N GLN A 345 12.88 -24.78 19.23
CA GLN A 345 11.50 -24.80 19.72
C GLN A 345 10.57 -25.66 18.86
N GLY A 346 11.15 -26.53 17.97
CA GLY A 346 10.37 -27.39 17.08
C GLY A 346 9.38 -26.60 16.23
N LEU A 347 8.09 -26.94 16.30
CA LEU A 347 7.01 -26.26 15.56
C LEU A 347 6.86 -24.77 15.90
N ARG A 348 7.26 -24.34 17.09
CA ARG A 348 7.15 -22.95 17.57
C ARG A 348 8.37 -22.11 17.22
N THR A 349 9.36 -22.67 16.54
CA THR A 349 10.50 -21.91 16.05
C THR A 349 10.06 -20.89 15.02
N HIS A 350 10.43 -19.63 15.19
CA HIS A 350 10.18 -18.57 14.21
C HIS A 350 11.06 -18.77 12.97
N ILE A 351 10.44 -18.64 11.81
CA ILE A 351 11.10 -18.69 10.51
C ILE A 351 11.21 -17.27 9.97
N GLY A 352 12.42 -16.88 9.53
CA GLY A 352 12.72 -15.51 9.10
C GLY A 352 13.32 -14.66 10.24
N ARG A 353 14.07 -13.62 9.86
CA ARG A 353 14.79 -12.73 10.78
C ARG A 353 14.49 -11.25 10.56
N GLN A 354 13.39 -10.93 9.89
CA GLN A 354 13.01 -9.54 9.67
C GLN A 354 12.28 -8.97 10.89
N VAL A 355 11.53 -9.85 11.60
CA VAL A 355 10.74 -9.50 12.78
C VAL A 355 11.35 -10.09 14.05
N PHE A 356 11.86 -11.32 14.00
CA PHE A 356 12.38 -12.05 15.17
C PHE A 356 13.91 -12.25 15.06
N GLU A 357 14.64 -11.73 16.05
CA GLU A 357 16.11 -11.84 16.07
C GLU A 357 16.59 -13.30 16.21
N ASP A 358 15.83 -14.13 16.92
CA ASP A 358 16.08 -15.56 17.15
C ASP A 358 15.56 -16.45 16.02
N GLY A 359 14.95 -15.87 14.98
CA GLY A 359 14.40 -16.58 13.85
C GLY A 359 15.44 -17.40 13.07
N VAL A 360 15.00 -18.51 12.51
CA VAL A 360 15.83 -19.44 11.73
C VAL A 360 15.57 -19.22 10.24
N GLU A 361 16.63 -19.14 9.45
CA GLU A 361 16.56 -19.13 8.00
C GLU A 361 16.58 -20.57 7.47
N LEU A 362 15.64 -20.92 6.61
CA LEU A 362 15.61 -22.20 5.92
C LEU A 362 16.44 -22.11 4.63
N SER A 363 17.08 -23.22 4.25
CA SER A 363 17.67 -23.34 2.91
C SER A 363 16.58 -23.37 1.83
N GLY A 364 16.95 -23.12 0.56
CA GLY A 364 15.99 -23.15 -0.55
C GLY A 364 15.20 -24.47 -0.62
N GLY A 365 15.88 -25.61 -0.46
CA GLY A 365 15.24 -26.92 -0.45
C GLY A 365 14.34 -27.16 0.76
N GLU A 366 14.74 -26.69 1.96
CA GLU A 366 13.90 -26.76 3.17
C GLU A 366 12.66 -25.89 3.02
N THR A 367 12.80 -24.71 2.41
CA THR A 367 11.68 -23.80 2.14
C THR A 367 10.70 -24.42 1.15
N GLN A 368 11.19 -25.06 0.10
CA GLN A 368 10.35 -25.78 -0.87
C GLN A 368 9.55 -26.91 -0.22
N ARG A 369 10.19 -27.71 0.66
CA ARG A 369 9.52 -28.74 1.46
C ARG A 369 8.49 -28.15 2.43
N LEU A 370 8.76 -26.96 2.97
CA LEU A 370 7.77 -26.23 3.80
C LEU A 370 6.54 -25.86 2.97
N MET A 371 6.73 -25.40 1.72
CA MET A 371 5.60 -25.09 0.83
C MET A 371 4.80 -26.36 0.48
N LEU A 372 5.47 -27.49 0.31
CA LEU A 372 4.80 -28.78 0.14
C LEU A 372 3.98 -29.14 1.38
N ALA A 373 4.54 -29.00 2.59
CA ALA A 373 3.79 -29.26 3.83
C ALA A 373 2.55 -28.34 3.96
N ARG A 374 2.64 -27.09 3.53
CA ARG A 374 1.54 -26.13 3.45
C ARG A 374 0.44 -26.60 2.49
N ALA A 375 0.82 -27.05 1.30
CA ALA A 375 -0.14 -27.58 0.32
C ALA A 375 -0.83 -28.83 0.82
N LEU A 376 -0.11 -29.73 1.49
CA LEU A 376 -0.64 -30.93 2.16
C LEU A 376 -1.61 -30.59 3.29
N TYR A 377 -1.27 -29.59 4.10
CA TYR A 377 -2.15 -29.17 5.20
C TYR A 377 -3.47 -28.59 4.69
N LYS A 378 -3.42 -27.81 3.59
CA LYS A 378 -4.64 -27.28 2.95
C LYS A 378 -5.55 -28.38 2.40
N ASP A 379 -4.97 -29.44 1.82
CA ASP A 379 -5.67 -30.65 1.37
C ASP A 379 -6.81 -30.39 0.35
N GLY A 380 -6.58 -29.48 -0.59
CA GLY A 380 -7.54 -29.19 -1.67
C GLY A 380 -7.62 -30.32 -2.70
N PRO A 381 -8.80 -30.55 -3.35
CA PRO A 381 -8.99 -31.62 -4.31
C PRO A 381 -8.17 -31.49 -5.60
N VAL A 382 -7.69 -30.29 -5.92
CA VAL A 382 -6.84 -30.02 -7.10
C VAL A 382 -5.45 -29.62 -6.64
N LEU A 383 -4.41 -30.38 -7.02
CA LEU A 383 -3.02 -30.07 -6.72
C LEU A 383 -2.37 -29.38 -7.92
N LEU A 384 -1.79 -28.20 -7.71
CA LEU A 384 -1.03 -27.44 -8.70
C LEU A 384 0.45 -27.35 -8.30
N LEU A 385 1.34 -27.69 -9.22
CA LEU A 385 2.77 -27.66 -9.00
C LEU A 385 3.42 -26.86 -10.14
N ASP A 386 3.96 -25.69 -9.83
CA ASP A 386 4.66 -24.82 -10.80
C ASP A 386 6.16 -24.81 -10.50
N GLU A 387 6.92 -25.59 -11.27
CA GLU A 387 8.36 -25.79 -11.12
C GLU A 387 8.79 -26.15 -9.67
N PRO A 388 8.18 -27.17 -9.04
CA PRO A 388 8.31 -27.44 -7.62
C PRO A 388 9.70 -27.96 -7.21
N THR A 389 10.61 -28.15 -8.14
CA THR A 389 11.96 -28.75 -7.92
C THR A 389 13.11 -27.82 -8.29
N ALA A 390 12.83 -26.58 -8.72
CA ALA A 390 13.83 -25.66 -9.28
C ALA A 390 15.03 -25.35 -8.34
N ALA A 391 14.88 -25.54 -7.02
CA ALA A 391 15.93 -25.30 -6.01
C ALA A 391 16.50 -26.58 -5.38
N LEU A 392 16.20 -27.77 -5.93
CA LEU A 392 16.60 -29.05 -5.37
C LEU A 392 17.75 -29.69 -6.16
N ASP A 393 18.54 -30.51 -5.45
CA ASP A 393 19.46 -31.43 -6.11
C ASP A 393 18.70 -32.62 -6.74
N PRO A 394 19.29 -33.34 -7.71
CA PRO A 394 18.61 -34.41 -8.42
C PRO A 394 18.09 -35.56 -7.54
N ILE A 395 18.69 -35.80 -6.39
CA ILE A 395 18.25 -36.86 -5.45
C ILE A 395 17.00 -36.37 -4.71
N ALA A 396 17.04 -35.16 -4.18
CA ALA A 396 15.90 -34.53 -3.51
C ALA A 396 14.73 -34.29 -4.49
N GLU A 397 15.03 -34.00 -5.75
CA GLU A 397 14.03 -33.88 -6.82
C GLU A 397 13.27 -35.20 -7.03
N ASN A 398 13.99 -36.32 -7.16
CA ASN A 398 13.36 -37.64 -7.33
C ASN A 398 12.52 -38.03 -6.11
N ASP A 399 12.99 -37.77 -4.89
CA ASP A 399 12.24 -38.01 -3.65
C ASP A 399 10.91 -37.22 -3.60
N ILE A 400 10.95 -35.98 -4.05
CA ILE A 400 9.75 -35.14 -4.09
C ILE A 400 8.79 -35.61 -5.17
N TYR A 401 9.26 -35.98 -6.37
CA TYR A 401 8.38 -36.54 -7.41
C TYR A 401 7.74 -37.87 -6.98
N GLN A 402 8.44 -38.73 -6.25
CA GLN A 402 7.84 -39.92 -5.68
C GLN A 402 6.73 -39.58 -4.67
N LYS A 403 6.97 -38.60 -3.78
CA LYS A 403 5.97 -38.13 -2.83
C LYS A 403 4.76 -37.51 -3.53
N TYR A 404 4.97 -36.74 -4.59
CA TYR A 404 3.84 -36.23 -5.39
C TYR A 404 3.02 -37.33 -6.01
N ASN A 405 3.65 -38.38 -6.51
CA ASN A 405 2.94 -39.56 -7.03
C ASN A 405 2.16 -40.29 -5.97
N GLU A 406 2.69 -40.43 -4.76
CA GLU A 406 1.98 -41.03 -3.62
C GLU A 406 0.80 -40.18 -3.16
N MET A 407 0.98 -38.86 -3.07
CA MET A 407 -0.06 -37.90 -2.69
C MET A 407 -1.22 -37.83 -3.69
N THR A 408 -0.95 -38.08 -4.97
CA THR A 408 -1.94 -38.05 -6.05
C THR A 408 -2.49 -39.44 -6.37
N ALA A 409 -2.07 -40.51 -5.65
CA ALA A 409 -2.65 -41.82 -5.78
C ALA A 409 -4.02 -41.87 -5.12
N GLY A 410 -5.07 -41.73 -5.94
CA GLY A 410 -6.46 -41.72 -5.48
C GLY A 410 -7.18 -40.37 -5.51
N ARG A 411 -6.53 -39.36 -6.08
CA ARG A 411 -7.15 -38.03 -6.35
C ARG A 411 -7.34 -37.82 -7.83
#